data_15a40c7275ae0688e369169855f0d8e8
#
_entry.id   15a40c7275ae0688e369169855f0d8e8
#
_cell.length_a   1.000
_cell.length_b   1.000
_cell.length_c   1.000
_cell.angle_alpha   90.00
_cell.angle_beta   90.00
_cell.angle_gamma   90.00
#
_symmetry.space_group_name_H-M   'P 1'
#
loop_
_entity.id
_entity.type
_entity.pdbx_description
1 polymer ?
#
loop_
_entity_poly.entity_id
_entity_poly.type
_entity_poly.pdbx_seq_one_letter_code
_entity_poly.pdbx_strand_id
1 'polypeptide(L)'
;MDEELKANGVKQDVLNKIPIKTTTRVDPSKMCAICLKVYDKGNKVFFLPCSHHFHIECIKPWFEKNHICPNCRYNINEGKHS
;
A
#
# COMPACT_ATOMS: atom_id res chain seq x y z
N MET A 1 14.24 -16.75 -11.90
CA MET A 1 13.56 -16.74 -10.62
C MET A 1 12.42 -15.74 -10.65
N ASP A 2 11.63 -15.81 -9.64
CA ASP A 2 10.38 -15.06 -9.63
C ASP A 2 10.56 -13.56 -9.56
N GLU A 3 11.68 -13.11 -9.04
CA GLU A 3 11.91 -11.66 -8.93
C GLU A 3 11.89 -10.98 -10.28
N GLU A 4 12.31 -11.67 -11.30
CA GLU A 4 12.35 -11.08 -12.63
C GLU A 4 10.97 -10.77 -13.17
N LEU A 5 9.99 -11.55 -12.76
CA LEU A 5 8.63 -11.36 -13.21
C LEU A 5 7.97 -10.14 -12.58
N LYS A 6 8.57 -9.61 -11.51
CA LYS A 6 8.02 -8.46 -10.78
C LYS A 6 8.95 -7.26 -10.87
N ALA A 7 9.60 -7.09 -12.01
CA ALA A 7 10.58 -6.02 -12.18
C ALA A 7 9.98 -4.64 -11.92
N ASN A 8 8.68 -4.46 -12.20
CA ASN A 8 8.01 -3.17 -12.00
C ASN A 8 7.22 -3.10 -10.70
N GLY A 9 7.18 -4.20 -9.95
CA GLY A 9 6.43 -4.24 -8.69
C GLY A 9 7.29 -3.84 -7.51
N VAL A 10 6.65 -3.77 -6.34
CA VAL A 10 7.36 -3.50 -5.09
C VAL A 10 8.18 -4.73 -4.71
N LYS A 11 9.44 -4.50 -4.33
CA LYS A 11 10.31 -5.58 -3.93
C LYS A 11 9.79 -6.22 -2.65
N GLN A 12 9.98 -7.53 -2.54
CA GLN A 12 9.48 -8.27 -1.38
C GLN A 12 10.06 -7.72 -0.08
N ASP A 13 11.35 -7.38 -0.08
CA ASP A 13 12.00 -6.82 1.10
C ASP A 13 11.34 -5.50 1.51
N VAL A 14 10.96 -4.70 0.53
CA VAL A 14 10.32 -3.42 0.79
C VAL A 14 8.90 -3.63 1.32
N LEU A 15 8.17 -4.58 0.73
CA LEU A 15 6.84 -4.91 1.24
C LEU A 15 6.88 -5.32 2.70
N ASN A 16 7.89 -6.10 3.06
CA ASN A 16 8.01 -6.58 4.43
C ASN A 16 8.29 -5.46 5.42
N LYS A 17 8.76 -4.33 4.94
CA LYS A 17 9.08 -3.18 5.79
C LYS A 17 7.93 -2.18 5.90
N ILE A 18 6.92 -2.30 5.06
CA ILE A 18 5.79 -1.38 5.11
C ILE A 18 4.96 -1.69 6.35
N PRO A 19 4.69 -0.69 7.20
CA PRO A 19 3.89 -0.93 8.40
C PRO A 19 2.48 -1.37 8.03
N ILE A 20 2.00 -2.38 8.74
CA ILE A 20 0.64 -2.86 8.61
C ILE A 20 -0.06 -2.57 9.93
N LYS A 21 -1.21 -1.92 9.87
CA LYS A 21 -2.01 -1.66 11.05
C LYS A 21 -3.37 -2.31 10.89
N THR A 22 -3.88 -2.84 12.00
CA THR A 22 -5.23 -3.37 12.04
C THR A 22 -6.12 -2.31 12.66
N THR A 23 -7.19 -1.96 11.97
CA THR A 23 -8.11 -0.96 12.48
C THR A 23 -8.87 -1.51 13.68
N THR A 24 -9.03 -0.69 14.71
CA THR A 24 -9.73 -1.12 15.91
C THR A 24 -11.18 -0.65 15.95
N ARG A 25 -11.54 0.26 15.05
CA ARG A 25 -12.90 0.80 14.97
C ARG A 25 -13.09 1.43 13.60
N VAL A 26 -14.35 1.65 13.25
CA VAL A 26 -14.67 2.38 12.03
C VAL A 26 -14.23 3.82 12.17
N ASP A 27 -13.56 4.34 11.17
CA ASP A 27 -13.11 5.73 11.16
C ASP A 27 -13.62 6.39 9.89
N PRO A 28 -14.74 7.10 9.96
CA PRO A 28 -15.34 7.69 8.75
C PRO A 28 -14.49 8.81 8.14
N SER A 29 -13.48 9.32 8.88
CA SER A 29 -12.61 10.34 8.33
C SER A 29 -11.50 9.76 7.47
N LYS A 30 -11.36 8.45 7.44
CA LYS A 30 -10.31 7.78 6.66
C LYS A 30 -10.92 6.73 5.77
N MET A 31 -10.45 6.67 4.54
CA MET A 31 -10.92 5.68 3.60
C MET A 31 -9.80 5.24 2.69
N CYS A 32 -9.95 4.05 2.14
CA CYS A 32 -9.05 3.51 1.14
C CYS A 32 -9.25 4.30 -0.16
N ALA A 33 -8.15 4.78 -0.74
CA ALA A 33 -8.24 5.57 -1.97
C ALA A 33 -8.55 4.70 -3.20
N ILE A 34 -8.47 3.40 -3.06
CA ILE A 34 -8.69 2.49 -4.19
C ILE A 34 -10.16 2.06 -4.25
N CYS A 35 -10.71 1.56 -3.14
CA CYS A 35 -12.09 1.09 -3.13
C CYS A 35 -13.08 2.16 -2.67
N LEU A 36 -12.58 3.28 -2.14
CA LEU A 36 -13.38 4.41 -1.69
C LEU A 36 -14.36 4.05 -0.58
N LYS A 37 -13.95 3.13 0.27
CA LYS A 37 -14.75 2.73 1.43
C LYS A 37 -13.98 3.06 2.69
N VAL A 38 -14.71 3.45 3.73
CA VAL A 38 -14.10 3.69 5.03
C VAL A 38 -13.56 2.38 5.59
N TYR A 39 -12.60 2.49 6.48
CA TYR A 39 -12.01 1.30 7.11
C TYR A 39 -12.93 0.81 8.22
N ASP A 40 -13.21 -0.49 8.19
CA ASP A 40 -13.99 -1.16 9.21
C ASP A 40 -13.07 -1.73 10.27
N LYS A 41 -13.66 -2.06 11.41
CA LYS A 41 -12.94 -2.72 12.46
C LYS A 41 -12.34 -4.03 11.95
N GLY A 42 -11.07 -4.25 12.24
CA GLY A 42 -10.39 -5.47 11.85
C GLY A 42 -9.78 -5.47 10.46
N ASN A 43 -9.91 -4.38 9.73
CA ASN A 43 -9.25 -4.26 8.42
C ASN A 43 -7.75 -4.10 8.59
N LYS A 44 -7.00 -4.70 7.69
CA LYS A 44 -5.54 -4.51 7.67
C LYS A 44 -5.22 -3.47 6.61
N VAL A 45 -4.38 -2.52 6.99
CA VAL A 45 -4.10 -1.35 6.19
C VAL A 45 -2.59 -1.16 6.08
N PHE A 46 -2.11 -0.95 4.86
CA PHE A 46 -0.73 -0.54 4.63
C PHE A 46 -0.63 0.97 4.82
N PHE A 47 0.34 1.40 5.61
CA PHE A 47 0.64 2.82 5.77
C PHE A 47 1.95 3.11 5.07
N LEU A 48 1.89 3.89 4.00
CA LEU A 48 3.06 4.23 3.21
C LEU A 48 3.81 5.42 3.81
N PRO A 49 5.11 5.53 3.56
CA PRO A 49 5.89 6.67 4.08
C PRO A 49 5.41 8.01 3.55
N CYS A 50 4.69 8.01 2.44
CA CYS A 50 4.15 9.24 1.84
C CYS A 50 2.84 9.69 2.50
N SER A 51 2.45 9.06 3.60
CA SER A 51 1.25 9.37 4.37
C SER A 51 -0.05 8.87 3.75
N HIS A 52 0.02 8.12 2.68
CA HIS A 52 -1.14 7.48 2.11
C HIS A 52 -1.32 6.08 2.67
N HIS A 53 -2.55 5.62 2.68
CA HIS A 53 -2.85 4.30 3.24
C HIS A 53 -3.95 3.65 2.42
N PHE A 54 -3.94 2.31 2.43
CA PHE A 54 -4.85 1.52 1.61
C PHE A 54 -5.12 0.19 2.28
N HIS A 55 -6.27 -0.41 1.98
CA HIS A 55 -6.48 -1.80 2.35
C HIS A 55 -5.40 -2.65 1.70
N ILE A 56 -4.88 -3.63 2.43
CA ILE A 56 -3.87 -4.53 1.88
C ILE A 56 -4.42 -5.24 0.65
N GLU A 57 -5.66 -5.69 0.71
CA GLU A 57 -6.26 -6.41 -0.40
C GLU A 57 -6.47 -5.54 -1.63
N CYS A 58 -6.62 -4.23 -1.43
CA CYS A 58 -6.81 -3.31 -2.55
C CYS A 58 -5.49 -2.95 -3.22
N ILE A 59 -4.44 -2.73 -2.42
CA ILE A 59 -3.18 -2.25 -2.97
C ILE A 59 -2.24 -3.38 -3.40
N LYS A 60 -2.45 -4.58 -2.87
CA LYS A 60 -1.56 -5.69 -3.17
C LYS A 60 -1.47 -6.01 -4.66
N PRO A 61 -2.57 -6.09 -5.42
CA PRO A 61 -2.45 -6.31 -6.86
C PRO A 61 -1.72 -5.18 -7.58
N TRP A 62 -1.89 -3.95 -7.10
CA TRP A 62 -1.19 -2.81 -7.66
C TRP A 62 0.32 -2.94 -7.45
N PHE A 63 0.72 -3.33 -6.23
CA PHE A 63 2.13 -3.48 -5.89
C PHE A 63 2.81 -4.64 -6.60
N GLU A 64 2.05 -5.57 -7.14
CA GLU A 64 2.64 -6.63 -7.94
C GLU A 64 3.11 -6.15 -9.30
N LYS A 65 2.57 -5.04 -9.77
CA LYS A 65 2.89 -4.50 -11.09
C LYS A 65 3.55 -3.13 -11.03
N ASN A 66 3.40 -2.43 -9.93
CA ASN A 66 3.89 -1.07 -9.79
C ASN A 66 4.52 -0.88 -8.44
N HIS A 67 5.49 0.01 -8.36
CA HIS A 67 6.14 0.36 -7.10
C HIS A 67 5.96 1.83 -6.75
N ILE A 68 4.92 2.44 -7.31
CA ILE A 68 4.61 3.86 -7.17
C ILE A 68 3.28 4.01 -6.45
N CYS A 69 3.21 4.91 -5.49
CA CYS A 69 1.95 5.19 -4.82
C CYS A 69 0.94 5.71 -5.83
N PRO A 70 -0.26 5.13 -5.90
CA PRO A 70 -1.24 5.58 -6.89
C PRO A 70 -1.72 7.00 -6.68
N ASN A 71 -1.56 7.55 -5.48
CA ASN A 71 -2.03 8.91 -5.19
C ASN A 71 -0.99 9.99 -5.47
N CYS A 72 0.27 9.77 -5.09
CA CYS A 72 1.27 10.82 -5.15
C CYS A 72 2.54 10.40 -5.89
N ARG A 73 2.57 9.19 -6.40
CA ARG A 73 3.69 8.64 -7.17
C ARG A 73 4.99 8.50 -6.36
N TYR A 74 4.85 8.37 -5.06
CA TYR A 74 6.00 8.07 -4.23
C TYR A 74 6.60 6.73 -4.67
N ASN A 75 7.91 6.70 -4.91
CA ASN A 75 8.59 5.46 -5.30
C ASN A 75 8.89 4.66 -4.06
N ILE A 76 8.15 3.57 -3.88
CA ILE A 76 8.22 2.77 -2.65
C ILE A 76 9.53 2.00 -2.57
N ASN A 77 10.04 1.53 -3.72
CA ASN A 77 11.30 0.79 -3.73
C ASN A 77 12.49 1.68 -3.39
N GLU A 78 12.45 2.93 -3.81
CA GLU A 78 13.55 3.86 -3.58
C GLU A 78 13.35 4.75 -2.37
N GLY A 79 12.13 4.85 -1.89
CA GLY A 79 11.85 5.65 -0.72
C GLY A 79 11.86 7.15 -0.97
N LYS A 80 11.45 7.58 -2.15
CA LYS A 80 11.41 8.99 -2.49
C LYS A 80 10.41 9.24 -3.61
N HIS A 81 10.01 10.49 -3.78
CA HIS A 81 9.18 10.87 -4.92
C HIS A 81 10.04 10.91 -6.18
N SER A 82 9.46 10.48 -7.26
CA SER A 82 10.18 10.48 -8.54
C SER A 82 10.02 11.81 -9.26
#